data_db5200574c1ea4870ac8c0e1fcca7999
#
_entry.id   db5200574c1ea4870ac8c0e1fcca7999
#
_cell.length_a   1.000
_cell.length_b   1.000
_cell.length_c   1.000
_cell.angle_alpha   90.00
_cell.angle_beta   90.00
_cell.angle_gamma   90.00
#
_symmetry.space_group_name_H-M   'P 1'
#
loop_
_entity.id
_entity.type
_entity.pdbx_description
1 polymer ?
#
loop_
_entity_poly.entity_id
_entity_poly.type
_entity_poly.pdbx_seq_one_letter_code
_entity_poly.pdbx_strand_id
1 'polypeptide(L)'
;MAKAKFERNKPHCNIGTIGHVDHGKTTLTAAITKVLAGKGQAEFKAFDQIDNAPEERERGITIATAHVEYETDKRHYAHVDCPGHADYVKNMITGAAQMDGAILVVSAADGPMPQTREHILLARQVGVPYMVVFLNKADMVDDAELLELVELEIRELLSSYDFPGDDIPIIKGSALKALEGDKGELGELAINALMDAVDSYIPQPERAIDKPFLMPVEDVFSISGRGTVATGRVERGIIKVGEEVEIVGMKATAKTTVTGVEMFRKLLDEGRAGDNIGALLRGVKREDIERGQVLAKPGSITPHTKFKAEAYVLTKEEGGRHTPFFNGYRPQFYFRTTDVTGVAELPAGIEMVMPGDNVAMTIKLITPIAMDEGLRFAIREGGRTVGAGVVSSIIE
;
A
#
# COMPACT_ATOMS: atom_id res chain seq x y z
N MET A 1 -23.06 23.84 -0.06
CA MET A 1 -23.59 22.89 -1.07
C MET A 1 -23.63 21.50 -0.44
N ALA A 2 -24.68 20.70 -0.69
CA ALA A 2 -24.73 19.31 -0.25
C ALA A 2 -23.64 18.53 -1.02
N LYS A 3 -22.88 17.64 -0.32
CA LYS A 3 -21.91 16.76 -0.97
C LYS A 3 -22.65 15.78 -1.89
N ALA A 4 -22.06 15.47 -3.05
CA ALA A 4 -22.57 14.45 -3.93
C ALA A 4 -22.54 13.08 -3.25
N LYS A 5 -23.46 12.20 -3.64
CA LYS A 5 -23.48 10.81 -3.19
C LYS A 5 -22.63 9.97 -4.15
N PHE A 6 -21.85 9.04 -3.62
CA PHE A 6 -21.10 8.09 -4.44
C PHE A 6 -22.04 7.02 -4.99
N GLU A 7 -22.01 6.80 -6.29
CA GLU A 7 -22.78 5.75 -6.96
C GLU A 7 -21.85 4.60 -7.37
N ARG A 8 -22.24 3.38 -6.96
CA ARG A 8 -21.45 2.15 -7.26
C ARG A 8 -21.90 1.55 -8.60
N ASN A 9 -21.55 2.21 -9.71
CA ASN A 9 -21.96 1.80 -11.05
C ASN A 9 -20.99 0.79 -11.69
N LYS A 10 -19.76 0.69 -11.18
CA LYS A 10 -18.69 -0.19 -11.68
C LYS A 10 -18.03 -0.97 -10.55
N PRO A 11 -17.47 -2.14 -10.82
CA PRO A 11 -16.62 -2.84 -9.85
C PRO A 11 -15.46 -1.97 -9.41
N HIS A 12 -15.11 -2.02 -8.12
CA HIS A 12 -14.05 -1.22 -7.53
C HIS A 12 -12.76 -2.01 -7.35
N CYS A 13 -11.64 -1.41 -7.73
CA CYS A 13 -10.31 -1.99 -7.57
C CYS A 13 -9.33 -0.93 -7.05
N ASN A 14 -8.49 -1.31 -6.08
CA ASN A 14 -7.43 -0.45 -5.56
C ASN A 14 -6.13 -0.81 -6.27
N ILE A 15 -5.52 0.15 -6.92
CA ILE A 15 -4.19 0.01 -7.50
C ILE A 15 -3.28 1.13 -7.01
N GLY A 16 -2.00 1.05 -7.30
CA GLY A 16 -1.09 2.15 -6.99
C GLY A 16 0.25 1.99 -7.67
N THR A 17 1.02 3.08 -7.65
CA THR A 17 2.36 3.15 -8.20
C THR A 17 3.41 2.88 -7.14
N ILE A 18 4.34 1.97 -7.46
CA ILE A 18 5.53 1.65 -6.66
C ILE A 18 6.77 1.71 -7.55
N GLY A 19 7.94 1.80 -6.96
CA GLY A 19 9.22 1.85 -7.69
C GLY A 19 10.17 2.89 -7.11
N HIS A 20 11.36 2.98 -7.69
CA HIS A 20 12.44 3.84 -7.22
C HIS A 20 12.08 5.34 -7.26
N VAL A 21 12.75 6.14 -6.44
CA VAL A 21 12.68 7.61 -6.52
C VAL A 21 13.10 8.06 -7.93
N ASP A 22 12.51 9.13 -8.43
CA ASP A 22 12.77 9.71 -9.75
C ASP A 22 12.46 8.83 -10.97
N HIS A 23 11.88 7.64 -10.80
CA HIS A 23 11.38 6.83 -11.91
C HIS A 23 10.07 7.33 -12.52
N GLY A 24 9.44 8.37 -11.92
CA GLY A 24 8.30 9.08 -12.49
C GLY A 24 6.93 8.51 -12.09
N LYS A 25 6.79 7.96 -10.87
CA LYS A 25 5.51 7.45 -10.33
C LYS A 25 4.41 8.50 -10.32
N THR A 26 4.66 9.63 -9.66
CA THR A 26 3.69 10.74 -9.56
C THR A 26 3.40 11.36 -10.93
N THR A 27 4.42 11.46 -11.81
CA THR A 27 4.23 11.89 -13.20
C THR A 27 3.31 10.94 -13.96
N LEU A 28 3.48 9.62 -13.77
CA LEU A 28 2.60 8.61 -14.37
C LEU A 28 1.17 8.72 -13.84
N THR A 29 1.01 8.89 -12.53
CA THR A 29 -0.30 9.10 -11.89
C THR A 29 -1.01 10.34 -12.48
N ALA A 30 -0.29 11.45 -12.63
CA ALA A 30 -0.83 12.65 -13.28
C ALA A 30 -1.18 12.41 -14.76
N ALA A 31 -0.32 11.69 -15.50
CA ALA A 31 -0.57 11.34 -16.91
C ALA A 31 -1.82 10.47 -17.08
N ILE A 32 -2.02 9.46 -16.22
CA ILE A 32 -3.22 8.61 -16.21
C ILE A 32 -4.47 9.48 -16.02
N THR A 33 -4.48 10.34 -15.00
CA THR A 33 -5.65 11.21 -14.74
C THR A 33 -5.91 12.17 -15.90
N LYS A 34 -4.86 12.68 -16.57
CA LYS A 34 -4.99 13.57 -17.72
C LYS A 34 -5.61 12.87 -18.93
N VAL A 35 -5.09 11.70 -19.30
CA VAL A 35 -5.58 10.92 -20.45
C VAL A 35 -7.03 10.49 -20.23
N LEU A 36 -7.35 9.98 -19.02
CA LEU A 36 -8.71 9.57 -18.69
C LEU A 36 -9.68 10.75 -18.53
N ALA A 37 -9.22 11.92 -18.08
CA ALA A 37 -10.03 13.15 -18.07
C ALA A 37 -10.45 13.57 -19.47
N GLY A 38 -9.59 13.38 -20.48
CA GLY A 38 -9.93 13.60 -21.88
C GLY A 38 -11.08 12.72 -22.40
N LYS A 39 -11.35 11.59 -21.72
CA LYS A 39 -12.46 10.67 -22.00
C LYS A 39 -13.67 10.89 -21.06
N GLY A 40 -13.58 11.85 -20.13
CA GLY A 40 -14.62 12.07 -19.10
C GLY A 40 -14.63 11.02 -17.97
N GLN A 41 -13.54 10.28 -17.81
CA GLN A 41 -13.39 9.14 -16.87
C GLN A 41 -12.55 9.49 -15.63
N ALA A 42 -12.06 10.71 -15.51
CA ALA A 42 -11.32 11.21 -14.38
C ALA A 42 -11.45 12.73 -14.22
N GLU A 43 -11.12 13.23 -13.03
CA GLU A 43 -10.73 14.62 -12.84
C GLU A 43 -9.21 14.71 -12.98
N PHE A 44 -8.69 15.54 -13.88
CA PHE A 44 -7.25 15.74 -14.03
C PHE A 44 -6.65 16.26 -12.71
N LYS A 45 -5.60 15.59 -12.25
CA LYS A 45 -4.78 16.00 -11.11
C LYS A 45 -3.36 16.29 -11.60
N ALA A 46 -2.94 17.54 -11.50
CA ALA A 46 -1.57 17.93 -11.83
C ALA A 46 -0.59 17.39 -10.76
N PHE A 47 0.68 17.30 -11.10
CA PHE A 47 1.74 16.79 -10.22
C PHE A 47 1.73 17.48 -8.84
N ASP A 48 1.64 18.81 -8.81
CA ASP A 48 1.60 19.64 -7.60
C ASP A 48 0.29 19.54 -6.79
N GLN A 49 -0.73 18.92 -7.35
CA GLN A 49 -1.98 18.61 -6.66
C GLN A 49 -1.96 17.21 -6.04
N ILE A 50 -1.10 16.32 -6.54
CA ILE A 50 -0.82 14.99 -5.99
C ILE A 50 0.17 15.15 -4.85
N ASP A 51 1.37 15.65 -5.13
CA ASP A 51 2.39 16.01 -4.13
C ASP A 51 2.12 17.45 -3.64
N ASN A 52 1.20 17.57 -2.68
CA ASN A 52 0.67 18.88 -2.31
C ASN A 52 1.28 19.47 -1.01
N ALA A 53 1.99 18.66 -0.22
CA ALA A 53 2.64 19.13 1.01
C ALA A 53 3.80 20.09 0.67
N PRO A 54 4.01 21.15 1.50
CA PRO A 54 5.11 22.10 1.25
C PRO A 54 6.48 21.42 1.11
N GLU A 55 6.77 20.41 1.94
CA GLU A 55 8.03 19.68 1.91
C GLU A 55 8.17 18.80 0.66
N GLU A 56 7.09 18.24 0.13
CA GLU A 56 7.07 17.47 -1.12
C GLU A 56 7.44 18.36 -2.30
N ARG A 57 6.85 19.56 -2.35
CA ARG A 57 7.12 20.55 -3.41
C ARG A 57 8.54 21.09 -3.35
N GLU A 58 9.07 21.34 -2.14
CA GLU A 58 10.43 21.84 -1.95
C GLU A 58 11.48 20.81 -2.35
N ARG A 59 11.25 19.54 -2.01
CA ARG A 59 12.19 18.46 -2.27
C ARG A 59 11.98 17.77 -3.62
N GLY A 60 10.82 17.95 -4.27
CA GLY A 60 10.46 17.29 -5.51
C GLY A 60 10.26 15.77 -5.37
N ILE A 61 9.94 15.29 -4.17
CA ILE A 61 9.74 13.86 -3.87
C ILE A 61 8.44 13.64 -3.10
N THR A 62 7.75 12.55 -3.37
CA THR A 62 6.57 12.13 -2.62
C THR A 62 6.97 11.64 -1.24
N ILE A 63 6.34 12.16 -0.19
CA ILE A 63 6.57 11.81 1.21
C ILE A 63 5.40 10.99 1.75
N ALA A 64 4.18 11.49 1.59
CA ALA A 64 2.96 10.82 2.00
C ALA A 64 2.30 10.12 0.82
N THR A 65 1.49 9.09 1.11
CA THR A 65 0.66 8.48 0.07
C THR A 65 -0.43 9.44 -0.38
N ALA A 66 -0.58 9.62 -1.69
CA ALA A 66 -1.66 10.39 -2.28
C ALA A 66 -2.70 9.46 -2.90
N HIS A 67 -3.97 9.84 -2.79
CA HIS A 67 -5.08 9.06 -3.36
C HIS A 67 -5.77 9.84 -4.45
N VAL A 68 -5.88 9.25 -5.62
CA VAL A 68 -6.66 9.78 -6.74
C VAL A 68 -7.71 8.76 -7.20
N GLU A 69 -8.82 9.24 -7.75
CA GLU A 69 -9.85 8.38 -8.33
C GLU A 69 -9.94 8.57 -9.83
N TYR A 70 -10.18 7.50 -10.54
CA TYR A 70 -10.53 7.50 -11.96
C TYR A 70 -11.26 6.20 -12.34
N GLU A 71 -11.75 6.15 -13.54
CA GLU A 71 -12.41 4.95 -14.04
C GLU A 71 -12.02 4.64 -15.49
N THR A 72 -12.17 3.38 -15.85
CA THR A 72 -12.20 2.90 -17.23
C THR A 72 -13.62 2.53 -17.60
N ASP A 73 -13.84 2.03 -18.79
CA ASP A 73 -15.17 1.50 -19.15
C ASP A 73 -15.57 0.31 -18.28
N LYS A 74 -14.59 -0.44 -17.75
CA LYS A 74 -14.81 -1.68 -16.99
C LYS A 74 -14.88 -1.47 -15.49
N ARG A 75 -14.08 -0.55 -14.91
CA ARG A 75 -13.85 -0.45 -13.47
C ARG A 75 -13.72 0.99 -12.98
N HIS A 76 -14.02 1.15 -11.68
CA HIS A 76 -13.64 2.31 -10.88
C HIS A 76 -12.37 2.00 -10.09
N TYR A 77 -11.40 2.90 -10.12
CA TYR A 77 -10.11 2.75 -9.46
C TYR A 77 -9.90 3.78 -8.36
N ALA A 78 -9.48 3.31 -7.19
CA ALA A 78 -8.75 4.12 -6.23
C ALA A 78 -7.26 3.88 -6.47
N HIS A 79 -6.51 4.93 -6.79
CA HIS A 79 -5.08 4.84 -7.05
C HIS A 79 -4.30 5.48 -5.91
N VAL A 80 -3.35 4.73 -5.37
CA VAL A 80 -2.45 5.16 -4.30
C VAL A 80 -1.09 5.46 -4.90
N ASP A 81 -0.69 6.72 -4.93
CA ASP A 81 0.67 7.10 -5.30
C ASP A 81 1.60 6.95 -4.10
N CYS A 82 2.60 6.09 -4.20
CA CYS A 82 3.50 5.75 -3.10
C CYS A 82 4.82 6.49 -3.20
N PRO A 83 5.41 6.90 -2.05
CA PRO A 83 6.75 7.45 -2.04
C PRO A 83 7.79 6.45 -2.56
N GLY A 84 8.83 6.95 -3.22
CA GLY A 84 9.93 6.14 -3.76
C GLY A 84 11.19 6.16 -2.91
N HIS A 85 11.34 7.14 -2.02
CA HIS A 85 12.56 7.34 -1.25
C HIS A 85 12.63 6.41 -0.02
N ALA A 86 13.81 5.89 0.28
CA ALA A 86 14.05 4.93 1.37
C ALA A 86 13.58 5.43 2.75
N ASP A 87 13.67 6.74 3.02
CA ASP A 87 13.23 7.32 4.30
C ASP A 87 11.72 7.19 4.54
N TYR A 88 10.93 7.03 3.47
CA TYR A 88 9.46 7.00 3.51
C TYR A 88 8.87 5.61 3.24
N VAL A 89 9.68 4.56 3.33
CA VAL A 89 9.26 3.16 3.12
C VAL A 89 8.06 2.78 4.00
N LYS A 90 7.93 3.32 5.21
CA LYS A 90 6.75 3.08 6.05
C LYS A 90 5.44 3.53 5.37
N ASN A 91 5.45 4.67 4.70
CA ASN A 91 4.30 5.16 3.96
C ASN A 91 4.06 4.33 2.69
N MET A 92 5.14 3.90 2.02
CA MET A 92 5.06 2.95 0.90
C MET A 92 4.40 1.62 1.34
N ILE A 93 4.81 1.02 2.45
CA ILE A 93 4.22 -0.21 2.98
C ILE A 93 2.73 -0.02 3.26
N THR A 94 2.35 1.10 3.91
CA THR A 94 0.95 1.42 4.19
C THR A 94 0.13 1.56 2.91
N GLY A 95 0.66 2.24 1.91
CA GLY A 95 0.01 2.38 0.61
C GLY A 95 -0.12 1.05 -0.12
N ALA A 96 0.96 0.25 -0.17
CA ALA A 96 0.97 -1.05 -0.83
C ALA A 96 -0.03 -2.04 -0.19
N ALA A 97 -0.19 -2.01 1.13
CA ALA A 97 -1.15 -2.87 1.83
C ALA A 97 -2.61 -2.61 1.43
N GLN A 98 -2.90 -1.46 0.80
CA GLN A 98 -4.24 -1.12 0.31
C GLN A 98 -4.52 -1.66 -1.10
N MET A 99 -3.48 -2.07 -1.85
CA MET A 99 -3.59 -2.39 -3.27
C MET A 99 -4.12 -3.80 -3.52
N ASP A 100 -4.95 -3.93 -4.52
CA ASP A 100 -5.36 -5.19 -5.11
C ASP A 100 -4.43 -5.60 -6.26
N GLY A 101 -3.68 -4.64 -6.78
CA GLY A 101 -2.61 -4.78 -7.75
C GLY A 101 -1.74 -3.54 -7.79
N ALA A 102 -0.49 -3.66 -8.19
CA ALA A 102 0.45 -2.56 -8.29
C ALA A 102 0.91 -2.30 -9.72
N ILE A 103 1.24 -1.04 -10.00
CA ILE A 103 1.98 -0.63 -11.19
C ILE A 103 3.43 -0.36 -10.75
N LEU A 104 4.34 -1.23 -11.15
CA LEU A 104 5.76 -1.03 -10.93
C LEU A 104 6.30 -0.10 -11.99
N VAL A 105 6.80 1.06 -11.58
CA VAL A 105 7.38 2.06 -12.48
C VAL A 105 8.90 1.95 -12.45
N VAL A 106 9.48 1.65 -13.60
CA VAL A 106 10.94 1.54 -13.79
C VAL A 106 11.36 2.48 -14.90
N SER A 107 12.42 3.24 -14.68
CA SER A 107 13.04 4.05 -15.75
C SER A 107 13.76 3.16 -16.76
N ALA A 108 13.46 3.31 -18.03
CA ALA A 108 14.14 2.58 -19.10
C ALA A 108 15.63 2.95 -19.21
N ALA A 109 15.98 4.18 -18.83
CA ALA A 109 17.36 4.66 -18.87
C ALA A 109 18.22 4.14 -17.70
N ASP A 110 17.60 3.93 -16.53
CA ASP A 110 18.31 3.56 -15.29
C ASP A 110 18.20 2.07 -14.97
N GLY A 111 17.15 1.39 -15.46
CA GLY A 111 16.84 0.00 -15.11
C GLY A 111 16.35 -0.16 -13.65
N PRO A 112 16.28 -1.40 -13.15
CA PRO A 112 15.90 -1.67 -11.77
C PRO A 112 16.95 -1.18 -10.78
N MET A 113 16.56 -0.29 -9.88
CA MET A 113 17.39 0.36 -8.86
C MET A 113 17.12 -0.26 -7.46
N PRO A 114 17.92 0.05 -6.41
CA PRO A 114 17.77 -0.58 -5.10
C PRO A 114 16.36 -0.50 -4.50
N GLN A 115 15.67 0.65 -4.57
CA GLN A 115 14.31 0.75 -4.06
C GLN A 115 13.30 0.00 -4.95
N THR A 116 13.58 -0.24 -6.23
CA THR A 116 12.75 -1.10 -7.07
C THR A 116 12.68 -2.50 -6.47
N ARG A 117 13.83 -3.08 -6.09
CA ARG A 117 13.93 -4.39 -5.44
C ARG A 117 13.21 -4.42 -4.09
N GLU A 118 13.45 -3.41 -3.25
CA GLU A 118 12.81 -3.29 -1.95
C GLU A 118 11.28 -3.17 -2.08
N HIS A 119 10.79 -2.39 -3.04
CA HIS A 119 9.34 -2.21 -3.25
C HIS A 119 8.65 -3.48 -3.75
N ILE A 120 9.28 -4.26 -4.64
CA ILE A 120 8.75 -5.56 -5.09
C ILE A 120 8.65 -6.52 -3.89
N LEU A 121 9.73 -6.63 -3.11
CA LEU A 121 9.77 -7.45 -1.91
C LEU A 121 8.66 -7.06 -0.92
N LEU A 122 8.55 -5.78 -0.60
CA LEU A 122 7.55 -5.28 0.34
C LEU A 122 6.12 -5.46 -0.17
N ALA A 123 5.87 -5.21 -1.45
CA ALA A 123 4.57 -5.48 -2.08
C ALA A 123 4.18 -6.96 -1.93
N ARG A 124 5.12 -7.87 -2.16
CA ARG A 124 4.90 -9.31 -1.95
C ARG A 124 4.58 -9.64 -0.50
N GLN A 125 5.30 -9.03 0.45
CA GLN A 125 5.12 -9.27 1.88
C GLN A 125 3.78 -8.76 2.41
N VAL A 126 3.33 -7.58 1.98
CA VAL A 126 2.02 -7.05 2.39
C VAL A 126 0.86 -7.70 1.63
N GLY A 127 1.16 -8.60 0.68
CA GLY A 127 0.19 -9.42 0.00
C GLY A 127 -0.42 -8.79 -1.24
N VAL A 128 0.26 -7.87 -1.92
CA VAL A 128 -0.14 -7.41 -3.26
C VAL A 128 -0.09 -8.61 -4.22
N PRO A 129 -1.23 -9.05 -4.77
CA PRO A 129 -1.26 -10.32 -5.49
C PRO A 129 -0.85 -10.20 -6.96
N TYR A 130 -1.00 -9.03 -7.57
CA TYR A 130 -0.77 -8.80 -9.00
C TYR A 130 0.06 -7.56 -9.25
N MET A 131 0.85 -7.57 -10.30
CA MET A 131 1.71 -6.46 -10.71
C MET A 131 1.67 -6.28 -12.22
N VAL A 132 1.66 -5.03 -12.69
CA VAL A 132 1.86 -4.62 -14.08
C VAL A 132 3.06 -3.69 -14.09
N VAL A 133 3.88 -3.72 -15.12
CA VAL A 133 5.08 -2.87 -15.21
C VAL A 133 4.86 -1.75 -16.22
N PHE A 134 5.23 -0.53 -15.84
CA PHE A 134 5.37 0.57 -16.77
C PHE A 134 6.85 0.95 -16.89
N LEU A 135 7.45 0.62 -18.04
CA LEU A 135 8.83 0.98 -18.38
C LEU A 135 8.83 2.42 -18.89
N ASN A 136 9.01 3.34 -17.94
CA ASN A 136 8.90 4.79 -18.14
C ASN A 136 10.18 5.39 -18.74
N LYS A 137 10.09 6.61 -19.25
CA LYS A 137 11.20 7.33 -19.90
C LYS A 137 11.77 6.58 -21.10
N ALA A 138 10.97 5.75 -21.77
CA ALA A 138 11.41 5.02 -22.95
C ALA A 138 11.82 5.93 -24.12
N ASP A 139 11.38 7.17 -24.11
CA ASP A 139 11.78 8.24 -25.05
C ASP A 139 13.23 8.72 -24.87
N MET A 140 13.88 8.35 -23.78
CA MET A 140 15.30 8.69 -23.52
C MET A 140 16.27 7.60 -24.00
N VAL A 141 15.75 6.49 -24.52
CA VAL A 141 16.55 5.33 -24.94
C VAL A 141 16.27 5.04 -26.41
N ASP A 142 17.26 5.34 -27.27
CA ASP A 142 17.15 5.13 -28.72
C ASP A 142 17.53 3.69 -29.13
N ASP A 143 18.17 2.93 -28.22
CA ASP A 143 18.62 1.57 -28.46
C ASP A 143 17.56 0.54 -28.06
N ALA A 144 17.02 -0.16 -29.05
CA ALA A 144 15.99 -1.19 -28.82
C ALA A 144 16.55 -2.41 -28.05
N GLU A 145 17.83 -2.77 -28.25
CA GLU A 145 18.46 -3.90 -27.55
C GLU A 145 18.61 -3.58 -26.05
N LEU A 146 18.91 -2.32 -25.71
CA LEU A 146 18.96 -1.89 -24.31
C LEU A 146 17.57 -1.94 -23.64
N LEU A 147 16.51 -1.55 -24.34
CA LEU A 147 15.14 -1.68 -23.83
C LEU A 147 14.74 -3.13 -23.57
N GLU A 148 15.14 -4.06 -24.46
CA GLU A 148 14.90 -5.50 -24.29
C GLU A 148 15.68 -6.05 -23.09
N LEU A 149 16.94 -5.63 -22.92
CA LEU A 149 17.77 -6.04 -21.79
C LEU A 149 17.18 -5.60 -20.46
N VAL A 150 16.73 -4.34 -20.35
CA VAL A 150 16.09 -3.83 -19.13
C VAL A 150 14.78 -4.58 -18.87
N GLU A 151 14.00 -4.88 -19.89
CA GLU A 151 12.77 -5.69 -19.75
C GLU A 151 13.10 -7.08 -19.20
N LEU A 152 14.12 -7.75 -19.70
CA LEU A 152 14.56 -9.06 -19.24
C LEU A 152 15.00 -9.02 -17.77
N GLU A 153 15.79 -8.01 -17.39
CA GLU A 153 16.22 -7.83 -16.00
C GLU A 153 15.03 -7.63 -15.04
N ILE A 154 14.00 -6.89 -15.47
CA ILE A 154 12.77 -6.71 -14.69
C ILE A 154 12.04 -8.04 -14.52
N ARG A 155 11.92 -8.85 -15.57
CA ARG A 155 11.25 -10.17 -15.52
C ARG A 155 11.97 -11.13 -14.59
N GLU A 156 13.30 -11.21 -14.67
CA GLU A 156 14.12 -12.01 -13.77
C GLU A 156 13.98 -11.55 -12.32
N LEU A 157 13.99 -10.24 -12.10
CA LEU A 157 13.81 -9.65 -10.77
C LEU A 157 12.45 -10.00 -10.17
N LEU A 158 11.37 -9.85 -10.94
CA LEU A 158 10.02 -10.20 -10.49
C LEU A 158 9.90 -11.70 -10.17
N SER A 159 10.49 -12.55 -11.00
CA SER A 159 10.52 -14.00 -10.79
C SER A 159 11.27 -14.38 -9.51
N SER A 160 12.35 -13.66 -9.17
CA SER A 160 13.12 -13.89 -7.94
C SER A 160 12.34 -13.57 -6.65
N TYR A 161 11.24 -12.81 -6.75
CA TYR A 161 10.33 -12.48 -5.66
C TYR A 161 8.97 -13.19 -5.76
N ASP A 162 8.91 -14.33 -6.46
CA ASP A 162 7.71 -15.17 -6.64
C ASP A 162 6.54 -14.48 -7.36
N PHE A 163 6.81 -13.49 -8.19
CA PHE A 163 5.85 -13.01 -9.17
C PHE A 163 6.06 -13.73 -10.51
N PRO A 164 5.01 -13.96 -11.31
CA PRO A 164 5.15 -14.64 -12.62
C PRO A 164 5.77 -13.70 -13.66
N GLY A 165 7.08 -13.42 -13.54
CA GLY A 165 7.79 -12.41 -14.32
C GLY A 165 7.63 -12.52 -15.83
N ASP A 166 7.55 -13.76 -16.35
CA ASP A 166 7.37 -14.02 -17.79
C ASP A 166 5.99 -13.61 -18.31
N ASP A 167 4.94 -13.72 -17.46
CA ASP A 167 3.55 -13.46 -17.83
C ASP A 167 3.11 -12.01 -17.52
N ILE A 168 3.90 -11.27 -16.74
CA ILE A 168 3.54 -9.91 -16.33
C ILE A 168 3.60 -8.95 -17.52
N PRO A 169 2.51 -8.18 -17.77
CA PRO A 169 2.53 -7.15 -18.81
C PRO A 169 3.55 -6.05 -18.51
N ILE A 170 4.41 -5.75 -19.48
CA ILE A 170 5.35 -4.64 -19.44
C ILE A 170 5.02 -3.68 -20.57
N ILE A 171 4.61 -2.46 -20.20
CA ILE A 171 4.23 -1.41 -21.13
C ILE A 171 5.36 -0.38 -21.20
N LYS A 172 5.89 -0.14 -22.40
CA LYS A 172 6.93 0.88 -22.66
C LYS A 172 6.26 2.22 -22.96
N GLY A 173 6.72 3.30 -22.33
CA GLY A 173 6.14 4.62 -22.56
C GLY A 173 6.91 5.76 -21.91
N SER A 174 6.38 6.96 -22.05
CA SER A 174 6.86 8.18 -21.42
C SER A 174 5.66 8.90 -20.77
N ALA A 175 5.61 8.85 -19.45
CA ALA A 175 4.59 9.56 -18.68
C ALA A 175 4.64 11.07 -18.94
N LEU A 176 5.84 11.63 -19.13
CA LEU A 176 6.02 13.05 -19.42
C LEU A 176 5.41 13.42 -20.78
N LYS A 177 5.71 12.67 -21.84
CA LYS A 177 5.10 12.91 -23.17
C LYS A 177 3.59 12.84 -23.13
N ALA A 178 3.03 11.84 -22.45
CA ALA A 178 1.58 11.73 -22.26
C ALA A 178 1.02 12.94 -21.49
N LEU A 179 1.73 13.40 -20.46
CA LEU A 179 1.36 14.57 -19.68
C LEU A 179 1.47 15.87 -20.52
N GLU A 180 2.37 15.94 -21.47
CA GLU A 180 2.50 17.07 -22.42
C GLU A 180 1.47 17.00 -23.56
N GLY A 181 0.73 15.89 -23.70
CA GLY A 181 -0.34 15.73 -24.67
C GLY A 181 0.11 15.05 -25.97
N ASP A 182 1.25 14.38 -25.98
CA ASP A 182 1.67 13.54 -27.09
C ASP A 182 0.69 12.36 -27.26
N LYS A 183 0.14 12.22 -28.45
CA LYS A 183 -0.80 11.15 -28.83
C LYS A 183 -0.13 9.93 -29.45
N GLY A 184 1.20 9.93 -29.52
CA GLY A 184 1.99 8.85 -30.11
C GLY A 184 2.08 7.60 -29.25
N GLU A 185 2.85 6.62 -29.75
CA GLU A 185 3.01 5.29 -29.14
C GLU A 185 3.59 5.34 -27.72
N LEU A 186 4.52 6.25 -27.44
CA LEU A 186 5.12 6.42 -26.11
C LEU A 186 4.33 7.37 -25.20
N GLY A 187 3.36 8.14 -25.74
CA GLY A 187 2.52 9.10 -25.04
C GLY A 187 1.18 8.51 -24.61
N GLU A 188 0.10 9.11 -25.13
CA GLU A 188 -1.29 8.74 -24.77
C GLU A 188 -1.60 7.26 -25.04
N LEU A 189 -1.08 6.70 -26.16
CA LEU A 189 -1.32 5.29 -26.48
C LEU A 189 -0.69 4.33 -25.45
N ALA A 190 0.49 4.66 -24.91
CA ALA A 190 1.11 3.87 -23.86
C ALA A 190 0.28 3.89 -22.56
N ILE A 191 -0.30 5.05 -22.19
CA ILE A 191 -1.18 5.14 -21.02
C ILE A 191 -2.45 4.31 -21.23
N ASN A 192 -3.04 4.36 -22.41
CA ASN A 192 -4.19 3.53 -22.73
C ASN A 192 -3.86 2.04 -22.66
N ALA A 193 -2.72 1.62 -23.24
CA ALA A 193 -2.25 0.24 -23.18
C ALA A 193 -1.98 -0.21 -21.72
N LEU A 194 -1.44 0.67 -20.87
CA LEU A 194 -1.28 0.40 -19.45
C LEU A 194 -2.63 0.14 -18.77
N MET A 195 -3.62 0.99 -19.01
CA MET A 195 -4.95 0.82 -18.40
C MET A 195 -5.66 -0.43 -18.92
N ASP A 196 -5.50 -0.78 -20.18
CA ASP A 196 -6.02 -2.03 -20.77
C ASP A 196 -5.32 -3.26 -20.12
N ALA A 197 -4.02 -3.19 -19.87
CA ALA A 197 -3.28 -4.24 -19.18
C ALA A 197 -3.73 -4.37 -17.72
N VAL A 198 -3.93 -3.27 -17.00
CA VAL A 198 -4.48 -3.26 -15.64
C VAL A 198 -5.88 -3.88 -15.59
N ASP A 199 -6.76 -3.48 -16.53
CA ASP A 199 -8.13 -4.00 -16.63
C ASP A 199 -8.20 -5.50 -16.95
N SER A 200 -7.23 -6.03 -17.67
CA SER A 200 -7.26 -7.41 -18.15
C SER A 200 -6.44 -8.37 -17.27
N TYR A 201 -5.29 -7.93 -16.78
CA TYR A 201 -4.36 -8.77 -16.03
C TYR A 201 -4.68 -8.83 -14.53
N ILE A 202 -5.11 -7.72 -13.93
CA ILE A 202 -5.52 -7.72 -12.52
C ILE A 202 -6.98 -8.18 -12.43
N PRO A 203 -7.28 -9.34 -11.81
CA PRO A 203 -8.66 -9.83 -11.71
C PRO A 203 -9.49 -8.94 -10.78
N GLN A 204 -10.83 -9.09 -10.85
CA GLN A 204 -11.71 -8.42 -9.89
C GLN A 204 -11.47 -9.02 -8.50
N PRO A 205 -11.09 -8.19 -7.49
CA PRO A 205 -10.78 -8.69 -6.17
C PRO A 205 -12.01 -9.28 -5.47
N GLU A 206 -11.82 -10.44 -4.84
CA GLU A 206 -12.82 -10.97 -3.91
C GLU A 206 -12.84 -10.15 -2.64
N ARG A 207 -14.04 -9.80 -2.17
CA ARG A 207 -14.23 -8.96 -0.99
C ARG A 207 -14.83 -9.75 0.16
N ALA A 208 -14.15 -9.77 1.30
CA ALA A 208 -14.61 -10.45 2.51
C ALA A 208 -15.72 -9.65 3.22
N ILE A 209 -16.86 -9.42 2.55
CA ILE A 209 -17.97 -8.60 3.05
C ILE A 209 -18.77 -9.29 4.16
N ASP A 210 -18.74 -10.63 4.22
CA ASP A 210 -19.48 -11.44 5.21
C ASP A 210 -18.76 -11.54 6.57
N LYS A 211 -17.51 -11.06 6.65
CA LYS A 211 -16.75 -11.01 7.90
C LYS A 211 -17.11 -9.78 8.74
N PRO A 212 -16.85 -9.80 10.06
CA PRO A 212 -16.99 -8.61 10.89
C PRO A 212 -16.15 -7.44 10.36
N PHE A 213 -16.71 -6.22 10.38
CA PHE A 213 -16.03 -5.02 9.91
C PHE A 213 -14.69 -4.82 10.61
N LEU A 214 -13.68 -4.46 9.82
CA LEU A 214 -12.35 -4.04 10.27
C LEU A 214 -11.74 -3.06 9.26
N MET A 215 -11.23 -1.94 9.76
CA MET A 215 -10.53 -0.93 8.99
C MET A 215 -9.30 -0.45 9.78
N PRO A 216 -8.06 -0.72 9.31
CA PRO A 216 -6.85 -0.09 9.86
C PRO A 216 -6.90 1.43 9.69
N VAL A 217 -6.51 2.16 10.73
CA VAL A 217 -6.41 3.61 10.70
C VAL A 217 -5.09 4.02 10.05
N GLU A 218 -5.18 4.81 8.99
CA GLU A 218 -4.02 5.34 8.26
C GLU A 218 -3.70 6.77 8.66
N ASP A 219 -4.74 7.62 8.65
CA ASP A 219 -4.64 9.01 9.03
C ASP A 219 -5.84 9.46 9.85
N VAL A 220 -5.64 10.53 10.62
CA VAL A 220 -6.68 11.12 11.46
C VAL A 220 -6.74 12.62 11.26
N PHE A 221 -7.91 13.11 10.89
CA PHE A 221 -8.17 14.53 10.64
C PHE A 221 -9.24 15.08 11.56
N SER A 222 -9.09 16.33 11.97
CA SER A 222 -10.15 17.10 12.61
C SER A 222 -10.81 18.02 11.59
N ILE A 223 -12.12 17.91 11.43
CA ILE A 223 -12.90 18.79 10.55
C ILE A 223 -13.73 19.72 11.44
N SER A 224 -13.47 21.03 11.32
CA SER A 224 -14.21 22.05 12.08
C SER A 224 -15.72 21.89 11.89
N GLY A 225 -16.47 21.81 13.00
CA GLY A 225 -17.92 21.66 13.02
C GLY A 225 -18.44 20.25 12.67
N ARG A 226 -17.57 19.28 12.32
CA ARG A 226 -17.97 17.90 11.97
C ARG A 226 -17.39 16.84 12.90
N GLY A 227 -16.20 17.06 13.46
CA GLY A 227 -15.54 16.13 14.38
C GLY A 227 -14.30 15.46 13.80
N THR A 228 -13.92 14.32 14.35
CA THR A 228 -12.75 13.56 13.96
C THR A 228 -13.10 12.56 12.87
N VAL A 229 -12.26 12.50 11.84
CA VAL A 229 -12.35 11.54 10.73
C VAL A 229 -11.12 10.64 10.78
N ALA A 230 -11.34 9.33 10.83
CA ALA A 230 -10.30 8.33 10.61
C ALA A 230 -10.39 7.83 9.18
N THR A 231 -9.28 7.81 8.47
CA THR A 231 -9.21 7.28 7.11
C THR A 231 -8.53 5.92 7.09
N GLY A 232 -8.90 5.10 6.12
CA GLY A 232 -8.29 3.81 5.89
C GLY A 232 -9.03 3.00 4.83
N ARG A 233 -8.40 1.91 4.40
CA ARG A 233 -9.06 0.89 3.58
C ARG A 233 -9.85 -0.06 4.47
N VAL A 234 -11.09 -0.33 4.14
CA VAL A 234 -11.86 -1.40 4.79
C VAL A 234 -11.25 -2.74 4.42
N GLU A 235 -10.63 -3.41 5.40
CA GLU A 235 -9.97 -4.71 5.21
C GLU A 235 -11.00 -5.81 5.00
N ARG A 236 -12.07 -5.81 5.79
CA ARG A 236 -13.15 -6.79 5.75
C ARG A 236 -14.47 -6.23 6.28
N GLY A 237 -15.57 -6.86 5.91
CA GLY A 237 -16.91 -6.53 6.40
C GLY A 237 -17.51 -5.27 5.76
N ILE A 238 -18.55 -4.78 6.41
CA ILE A 238 -19.32 -3.61 6.02
C ILE A 238 -19.53 -2.74 7.26
N ILE A 239 -19.47 -1.42 7.10
CA ILE A 239 -19.84 -0.42 8.11
C ILE A 239 -20.89 0.51 7.56
N LYS A 240 -21.96 0.72 8.33
CA LYS A 240 -23.04 1.66 8.00
C LYS A 240 -23.00 2.87 8.88
N VAL A 241 -23.51 3.97 8.36
CA VAL A 241 -23.74 5.17 9.16
C VAL A 241 -24.70 4.85 10.30
N GLY A 242 -24.33 5.24 11.53
CA GLY A 242 -25.08 4.97 12.76
C GLY A 242 -24.60 3.73 13.54
N GLU A 243 -23.73 2.90 12.99
CA GLU A 243 -23.23 1.72 13.69
C GLU A 243 -22.15 2.07 14.72
N GLU A 244 -22.11 1.29 15.81
CA GLU A 244 -21.08 1.34 16.84
C GLU A 244 -19.83 0.56 16.37
N VAL A 245 -18.67 1.12 16.64
CA VAL A 245 -17.36 0.51 16.41
C VAL A 245 -16.47 0.63 17.64
N GLU A 246 -15.49 -0.23 17.74
CA GLU A 246 -14.39 -0.13 18.71
C GLU A 246 -13.12 0.38 18.02
N ILE A 247 -12.38 1.22 18.72
CA ILE A 247 -11.03 1.66 18.39
C ILE A 247 -10.09 0.74 19.18
N VAL A 248 -9.35 -0.12 18.47
CA VAL A 248 -8.59 -1.21 19.10
C VAL A 248 -7.10 -1.10 18.77
N GLY A 249 -6.24 -1.39 19.75
CA GLY A 249 -4.79 -1.38 19.63
C GLY A 249 -4.15 -0.09 20.15
N MET A 250 -2.86 -0.12 20.39
CA MET A 250 -2.01 0.98 20.86
C MET A 250 -2.40 1.56 22.23
N LYS A 251 -3.67 1.82 22.45
CA LYS A 251 -4.28 2.39 23.66
C LYS A 251 -5.39 1.47 24.19
N ALA A 252 -5.99 1.84 25.32
CA ALA A 252 -7.17 1.17 25.83
C ALA A 252 -8.30 1.21 24.78
N THR A 253 -8.97 0.09 24.58
CA THR A 253 -10.09 -0.03 23.65
C THR A 253 -11.20 0.94 24.01
N ALA A 254 -11.66 1.73 23.06
CA ALA A 254 -12.73 2.70 23.21
C ALA A 254 -13.86 2.44 22.20
N LYS A 255 -15.09 2.80 22.56
CA LYS A 255 -16.27 2.69 21.70
C LYS A 255 -16.68 4.04 21.14
N THR A 256 -17.13 4.04 19.90
CA THR A 256 -17.69 5.22 19.25
C THR A 256 -18.74 4.82 18.21
N THR A 257 -19.44 5.82 17.67
CA THR A 257 -20.43 5.63 16.61
C THR A 257 -19.93 6.30 15.33
N VAL A 258 -20.03 5.61 14.21
CA VAL A 258 -19.76 6.19 12.89
C VAL A 258 -20.95 7.05 12.47
N THR A 259 -20.77 8.37 12.37
CA THR A 259 -21.82 9.32 12.01
C THR A 259 -21.84 9.71 10.53
N GLY A 260 -20.83 9.29 9.78
CA GLY A 260 -20.75 9.50 8.34
C GLY A 260 -19.64 8.67 7.73
N VAL A 261 -19.83 8.28 6.47
CA VAL A 261 -18.84 7.57 5.66
C VAL A 261 -18.67 8.35 4.36
N GLU A 262 -17.43 8.60 4.00
CA GLU A 262 -17.07 9.34 2.78
C GLU A 262 -15.98 8.61 2.01
N MET A 263 -16.04 8.67 0.68
CA MET A 263 -15.00 8.22 -0.22
C MET A 263 -14.82 9.28 -1.32
N PHE A 264 -13.59 9.76 -1.55
CA PHE A 264 -13.27 10.83 -2.50
C PHE A 264 -14.20 12.06 -2.35
N ARG A 265 -14.42 12.50 -1.09
CA ARG A 265 -15.30 13.63 -0.74
C ARG A 265 -16.79 13.45 -1.08
N LYS A 266 -17.21 12.25 -1.53
CA LYS A 266 -18.60 11.87 -1.78
C LYS A 266 -19.15 11.09 -0.59
N LEU A 267 -20.43 11.27 -0.26
CA LEU A 267 -21.10 10.56 0.83
C LEU A 267 -21.43 9.13 0.45
N LEU A 268 -21.25 8.20 1.39
CA LEU A 268 -21.70 6.82 1.29
C LEU A 268 -22.69 6.49 2.40
N ASP A 269 -23.67 5.63 2.13
CA ASP A 269 -24.53 5.06 3.15
C ASP A 269 -23.80 3.99 3.95
N GLU A 270 -22.86 3.29 3.30
CA GLU A 270 -22.03 2.24 3.89
C GLU A 270 -20.65 2.16 3.23
N GLY A 271 -19.63 1.79 3.99
CA GLY A 271 -18.30 1.39 3.51
C GLY A 271 -18.19 -0.13 3.49
N ARG A 272 -17.65 -0.69 2.41
CA ARG A 272 -17.50 -2.14 2.20
C ARG A 272 -16.02 -2.53 2.11
N ALA A 273 -15.73 -3.80 2.39
CA ALA A 273 -14.39 -4.35 2.17
C ALA A 273 -13.84 -3.93 0.80
N GLY A 274 -12.63 -3.36 0.80
CA GLY A 274 -11.97 -2.79 -0.37
C GLY A 274 -12.15 -1.28 -0.56
N ASP A 275 -13.12 -0.63 0.08
CA ASP A 275 -13.29 0.82 -0.04
C ASP A 275 -12.23 1.57 0.79
N ASN A 276 -11.66 2.63 0.23
CA ASN A 276 -10.85 3.61 0.95
C ASN A 276 -11.77 4.72 1.47
N ILE A 277 -12.06 4.70 2.77
CA ILE A 277 -13.06 5.58 3.36
C ILE A 277 -12.50 6.52 4.43
N GLY A 278 -13.19 7.63 4.63
CA GLY A 278 -13.12 8.43 5.84
C GLY A 278 -14.36 8.17 6.69
N ALA A 279 -14.16 7.63 7.89
CA ALA A 279 -15.20 7.39 8.88
C ALA A 279 -15.26 8.55 9.85
N LEU A 280 -16.40 9.24 9.92
CA LEU A 280 -16.64 10.33 10.87
C LEU A 280 -17.08 9.74 12.22
N LEU A 281 -16.34 10.04 13.29
CA LEU A 281 -16.51 9.44 14.62
C LEU A 281 -17.16 10.42 15.60
N ARG A 282 -18.13 9.92 16.38
CA ARG A 282 -18.84 10.72 17.37
C ARG A 282 -18.04 10.81 18.67
N GLY A 283 -17.80 12.05 19.16
CA GLY A 283 -17.24 12.28 20.50
C GLY A 283 -15.78 11.85 20.67
N VAL A 284 -15.09 11.51 19.59
CA VAL A 284 -13.67 11.17 19.57
C VAL A 284 -12.87 12.41 19.22
N LYS A 285 -11.87 12.75 20.01
CA LYS A 285 -10.90 13.79 19.68
C LYS A 285 -9.77 13.22 18.85
N ARG A 286 -9.02 14.08 18.15
CA ARG A 286 -7.90 13.66 17.33
C ARG A 286 -6.82 12.92 18.14
N GLU A 287 -6.57 13.33 19.37
CA GLU A 287 -5.60 12.71 20.29
C GLU A 287 -6.03 11.33 20.85
N ASP A 288 -7.32 10.98 20.75
CA ASP A 288 -7.86 9.72 21.26
C ASP A 288 -7.63 8.56 20.29
N ILE A 289 -7.41 8.85 19.01
CA ILE A 289 -7.20 7.88 17.95
C ILE A 289 -5.95 8.21 17.16
N GLU A 290 -5.21 7.18 16.74
CA GLU A 290 -3.95 7.34 16.01
C GLU A 290 -3.75 6.25 14.96
N ARG A 291 -2.85 6.50 14.02
CA ARG A 291 -2.38 5.52 13.04
C ARG A 291 -1.87 4.27 13.76
N GLY A 292 -2.22 3.10 13.23
CA GLY A 292 -1.87 1.80 13.82
C GLY A 292 -2.97 1.14 14.63
N GLN A 293 -3.96 1.92 15.09
CA GLN A 293 -5.20 1.35 15.63
C GLN A 293 -6.09 0.85 14.50
N VAL A 294 -7.11 0.09 14.85
CA VAL A 294 -8.15 -0.33 13.91
C VAL A 294 -9.52 0.12 14.40
N LEU A 295 -10.41 0.46 13.47
CA LEU A 295 -11.85 0.49 13.71
C LEU A 295 -12.41 -0.89 13.42
N ALA A 296 -13.13 -1.48 14.36
CA ALA A 296 -13.66 -2.82 14.24
C ALA A 296 -15.08 -2.94 14.78
N LYS A 297 -15.80 -3.96 14.31
CA LYS A 297 -17.07 -4.35 14.92
C LYS A 297 -16.82 -4.70 16.39
N PRO A 298 -17.64 -4.22 17.34
CA PRO A 298 -17.43 -4.49 18.76
C PRO A 298 -17.21 -5.97 19.08
N GLY A 299 -16.13 -6.25 19.81
CA GLY A 299 -15.76 -7.60 20.24
C GLY A 299 -15.22 -8.53 19.15
N SER A 300 -14.94 -8.04 17.93
CA SER A 300 -14.51 -8.87 16.82
C SER A 300 -12.99 -9.03 16.68
N ILE A 301 -12.22 -8.22 17.37
CA ILE A 301 -10.75 -8.28 17.45
C ILE A 301 -10.28 -7.73 18.80
N THR A 302 -9.17 -8.22 19.29
CA THR A 302 -8.55 -7.80 20.56
C THR A 302 -7.11 -7.35 20.35
N PRO A 303 -6.58 -6.46 21.21
CA PRO A 303 -5.18 -6.08 21.17
C PRO A 303 -4.32 -7.11 21.91
N HIS A 304 -3.14 -7.40 21.37
CA HIS A 304 -2.21 -8.40 21.89
C HIS A 304 -0.78 -7.89 21.91
N THR A 305 0.00 -8.38 22.88
CA THR A 305 1.41 -8.03 23.03
C THR A 305 2.34 -9.23 22.81
N LYS A 306 1.85 -10.47 22.93
CA LYS A 306 2.68 -11.67 22.81
C LYS A 306 2.05 -12.71 21.91
N PHE A 307 2.83 -13.21 20.95
CA PHE A 307 2.36 -14.17 19.95
C PHE A 307 3.52 -15.04 19.44
N LYS A 308 3.19 -16.19 18.87
CA LYS A 308 4.11 -17.00 18.07
C LYS A 308 4.03 -16.60 16.62
N ALA A 309 5.17 -16.64 15.94
CA ALA A 309 5.26 -16.32 14.53
C ALA A 309 6.18 -17.30 13.81
N GLU A 310 5.91 -17.49 12.55
CA GLU A 310 6.84 -18.05 11.57
C GLU A 310 7.39 -16.90 10.73
N ALA A 311 8.70 -16.79 10.64
CA ALA A 311 9.35 -15.69 9.93
C ALA A 311 10.50 -16.19 9.05
N TYR A 312 10.67 -15.54 7.93
CA TYR A 312 11.81 -15.67 7.04
C TYR A 312 12.74 -14.48 7.22
N VAL A 313 14.01 -14.73 7.36
CA VAL A 313 15.06 -13.71 7.51
C VAL A 313 15.73 -13.51 6.16
N LEU A 314 15.63 -12.30 5.60
CA LEU A 314 16.18 -11.97 4.29
C LEU A 314 17.69 -12.12 4.24
N THR A 315 18.18 -12.66 3.14
CA THR A 315 19.61 -12.73 2.83
C THR A 315 20.19 -11.35 2.51
N LYS A 316 21.51 -11.25 2.44
CA LYS A 316 22.20 -10.03 2.01
C LYS A 316 21.86 -9.65 0.56
N GLU A 317 21.74 -10.64 -0.31
CA GLU A 317 21.40 -10.49 -1.74
C GLU A 317 19.98 -9.94 -1.90
N GLU A 318 19.07 -10.30 -1.00
CA GLU A 318 17.70 -9.79 -0.93
C GLU A 318 17.62 -8.40 -0.24
N GLY A 319 18.74 -7.79 0.09
CA GLY A 319 18.80 -6.49 0.78
C GLY A 319 18.66 -6.57 2.31
N GLY A 320 18.63 -7.79 2.87
CA GLY A 320 18.48 -8.06 4.29
C GLY A 320 19.78 -7.96 5.08
N ARG A 321 19.88 -8.79 6.12
CA ARG A 321 21.04 -8.85 7.01
C ARG A 321 22.20 -9.64 6.38
N HIS A 322 23.41 -9.34 6.82
CA HIS A 322 24.62 -10.12 6.50
C HIS A 322 25.20 -10.81 7.74
N THR A 323 24.60 -10.59 8.91
CA THR A 323 25.00 -11.19 10.20
C THR A 323 23.82 -11.88 10.86
N PRO A 324 24.05 -12.96 11.63
CA PRO A 324 22.98 -13.59 12.40
C PRO A 324 22.43 -12.66 13.48
N PHE A 325 21.27 -12.99 14.00
CA PHE A 325 20.78 -12.43 15.24
C PHE A 325 20.57 -13.51 16.31
N PHE A 326 20.57 -13.09 17.56
CA PHE A 326 20.52 -13.96 18.73
C PHE A 326 19.21 -13.77 19.50
N ASN A 327 18.97 -14.66 20.45
CA ASN A 327 17.85 -14.53 21.36
C ASN A 327 17.81 -13.14 22.03
N GLY A 328 16.64 -12.54 22.11
CA GLY A 328 16.47 -11.17 22.62
C GLY A 328 16.68 -10.07 21.58
N TYR A 329 16.77 -10.41 20.28
CA TYR A 329 16.83 -9.43 19.19
C TYR A 329 15.63 -8.47 19.22
N ARG A 330 15.87 -7.18 19.05
CA ARG A 330 14.87 -6.10 19.22
C ARG A 330 14.70 -5.23 17.98
N PRO A 331 14.09 -5.76 16.90
CA PRO A 331 13.77 -4.99 15.73
C PRO A 331 12.43 -4.24 15.86
N GLN A 332 12.03 -3.58 14.80
CA GLN A 332 10.69 -3.07 14.61
C GLN A 332 9.84 -4.10 13.82
N PHE A 333 8.65 -4.38 14.32
CA PHE A 333 7.65 -5.24 13.66
C PHE A 333 6.58 -4.35 13.05
N TYR A 334 6.41 -4.40 11.75
CA TYR A 334 5.49 -3.57 10.99
C TYR A 334 4.19 -4.32 10.72
N PHE A 335 3.09 -3.85 11.32
CA PHE A 335 1.75 -4.41 11.16
C PHE A 335 0.83 -3.40 10.49
N ARG A 336 0.11 -3.79 9.44
CA ARG A 336 -0.86 -2.93 8.74
C ARG A 336 -0.29 -1.53 8.47
N THR A 337 -0.59 -0.56 9.35
CA THR A 337 -0.26 0.86 9.16
C THR A 337 0.79 1.39 10.14
N THR A 338 1.33 0.56 11.05
CA THR A 338 2.28 1.00 12.07
C THR A 338 3.39 -0.01 12.34
N ASP A 339 4.47 0.47 12.93
CA ASP A 339 5.56 -0.35 13.45
C ASP A 339 5.63 -0.26 14.99
N VAL A 340 5.95 -1.38 15.59
CA VAL A 340 6.14 -1.52 17.04
C VAL A 340 7.45 -2.26 17.32
N THR A 341 8.22 -1.73 18.24
CA THR A 341 9.40 -2.45 18.75
C THR A 341 8.97 -3.69 19.53
N GLY A 342 9.63 -4.80 19.28
CA GLY A 342 9.39 -6.04 20.00
C GLY A 342 10.67 -6.80 20.25
N VAL A 343 10.60 -7.81 21.10
CA VAL A 343 11.69 -8.75 21.40
C VAL A 343 11.36 -10.09 20.76
N ALA A 344 12.30 -10.63 19.98
CA ALA A 344 12.23 -11.98 19.45
C ALA A 344 12.87 -12.96 20.44
N GLU A 345 12.08 -13.91 20.93
CA GLU A 345 12.50 -15.00 21.79
C GLU A 345 12.61 -16.27 20.91
N LEU A 346 13.83 -16.81 20.82
CA LEU A 346 14.08 -18.02 20.02
C LEU A 346 13.68 -19.28 20.79
N PRO A 347 13.28 -20.36 20.09
CA PRO A 347 12.99 -21.64 20.73
C PRO A 347 14.22 -22.21 21.44
N ALA A 348 13.96 -23.05 22.46
CA ALA A 348 15.02 -23.75 23.16
C ALA A 348 15.88 -24.60 22.19
N GLY A 349 17.21 -24.43 22.27
CA GLY A 349 18.16 -25.13 21.40
C GLY A 349 18.57 -24.36 20.15
N ILE A 350 17.93 -23.22 19.85
CA ILE A 350 18.35 -22.32 18.78
C ILE A 350 19.09 -21.13 19.41
N GLU A 351 20.38 -21.04 19.18
CA GLU A 351 21.20 -19.96 19.72
C GLU A 351 21.18 -18.71 18.82
N MET A 352 21.11 -18.91 17.52
CA MET A 352 21.12 -17.84 16.52
C MET A 352 20.29 -18.20 15.30
N VAL A 353 19.92 -17.18 14.53
CA VAL A 353 19.22 -17.29 13.25
C VAL A 353 20.05 -16.60 12.18
N MET A 354 20.32 -17.31 11.09
CA MET A 354 21.10 -16.82 9.97
C MET A 354 20.21 -16.11 8.93
N PRO A 355 20.75 -15.16 8.17
CA PRO A 355 20.10 -14.71 6.94
C PRO A 355 19.79 -15.89 6.00
N GLY A 356 18.57 -15.96 5.49
CA GLY A 356 18.06 -17.08 4.69
C GLY A 356 17.29 -18.14 5.47
N ASP A 357 17.29 -18.08 6.80
CA ASP A 357 16.57 -19.05 7.62
C ASP A 357 15.07 -18.74 7.73
N ASN A 358 14.28 -19.83 7.80
CA ASN A 358 12.93 -19.79 8.34
C ASN A 358 12.96 -20.17 9.82
N VAL A 359 12.34 -19.37 10.65
CA VAL A 359 12.36 -19.56 12.10
C VAL A 359 10.99 -19.38 12.73
N ALA A 360 10.61 -20.34 13.58
CA ALA A 360 9.48 -20.16 14.50
C ALA A 360 10.00 -19.44 15.75
N MET A 361 9.40 -18.33 16.16
CA MET A 361 9.82 -17.56 17.32
C MET A 361 8.62 -16.99 18.09
N THR A 362 8.84 -16.67 19.36
CA THR A 362 7.87 -15.91 20.14
C THR A 362 8.25 -14.44 20.10
N ILE A 363 7.30 -13.57 19.80
CA ILE A 363 7.52 -12.13 19.74
C ILE A 363 6.74 -11.47 20.87
N LYS A 364 7.42 -10.58 21.60
CA LYS A 364 6.82 -9.74 22.64
C LYS A 364 6.96 -8.27 22.26
N LEU A 365 5.83 -7.63 21.96
CA LEU A 365 5.75 -6.21 21.60
C LEU A 365 5.75 -5.33 22.85
N ILE A 366 6.27 -4.11 22.72
CA ILE A 366 6.21 -3.09 23.78
C ILE A 366 4.84 -2.38 23.85
N THR A 367 4.03 -2.49 22.80
CA THR A 367 2.72 -1.84 22.68
C THR A 367 1.74 -2.85 22.10
N PRO A 368 0.49 -2.94 22.61
CA PRO A 368 -0.50 -3.88 22.11
C PRO A 368 -0.98 -3.49 20.72
N ILE A 369 -1.11 -4.49 19.83
CA ILE A 369 -1.60 -4.33 18.47
C ILE A 369 -2.86 -5.18 18.29
N ALA A 370 -3.86 -4.62 17.61
CA ALA A 370 -5.03 -5.38 17.18
C ALA A 370 -4.58 -6.46 16.19
N MET A 371 -4.70 -7.75 16.57
CA MET A 371 -4.21 -8.83 15.74
C MET A 371 -5.11 -10.07 15.78
N ASP A 372 -5.08 -10.80 14.67
CA ASP A 372 -5.66 -12.11 14.48
C ASP A 372 -4.54 -13.08 14.05
N GLU A 373 -4.75 -14.37 14.22
CA GLU A 373 -3.91 -15.40 13.60
C GLU A 373 -3.92 -15.25 12.07
N GLY A 374 -2.78 -15.46 11.44
CA GLY A 374 -2.58 -15.23 10.01
C GLY A 374 -2.22 -13.79 9.63
N LEU A 375 -2.16 -12.85 10.59
CA LEU A 375 -1.71 -11.48 10.30
C LEU A 375 -0.24 -11.49 9.87
N ARG A 376 0.05 -10.92 8.72
CA ARG A 376 1.41 -10.76 8.20
C ARG A 376 2.08 -9.51 8.79
N PHE A 377 3.39 -9.58 8.92
CA PHE A 377 4.21 -8.45 9.36
C PHE A 377 5.58 -8.44 8.67
N ALA A 378 6.19 -7.26 8.58
CA ALA A 378 7.58 -7.11 8.18
C ALA A 378 8.46 -6.86 9.41
N ILE A 379 9.73 -7.33 9.35
CA ILE A 379 10.75 -7.09 10.37
C ILE A 379 11.70 -6.05 9.79
N ARG A 380 11.90 -4.95 10.50
CA ARG A 380 12.74 -3.83 10.07
C ARG A 380 13.81 -3.47 11.10
N GLU A 381 15.00 -3.17 10.61
CA GLU A 381 16.16 -2.73 11.41
C GLU A 381 16.93 -1.64 10.66
N GLY A 382 17.24 -0.54 11.31
CA GLY A 382 18.05 0.53 10.73
C GLY A 382 17.50 1.09 9.41
N GLY A 383 16.18 1.17 9.28
CA GLY A 383 15.51 1.66 8.05
C GLY A 383 15.38 0.62 6.93
N ARG A 384 15.86 -0.62 7.12
CA ARG A 384 15.80 -1.71 6.12
C ARG A 384 14.82 -2.79 6.54
N THR A 385 14.20 -3.44 5.58
CA THR A 385 13.46 -4.68 5.81
C THR A 385 14.46 -5.84 5.87
N VAL A 386 14.44 -6.58 6.99
CA VAL A 386 15.36 -7.68 7.26
C VAL A 386 14.66 -9.03 7.37
N GLY A 387 13.34 -9.05 7.29
CA GLY A 387 12.57 -10.27 7.33
C GLY A 387 11.08 -10.00 7.20
N ALA A 388 10.32 -11.07 7.09
CA ALA A 388 8.87 -11.07 7.09
C ALA A 388 8.34 -12.29 7.83
N GLY A 389 7.13 -12.18 8.36
CA GLY A 389 6.52 -13.28 9.08
C GLY A 389 5.00 -13.23 9.11
N VAL A 390 4.45 -14.26 9.70
CA VAL A 390 3.01 -14.42 9.94
C VAL A 390 2.77 -14.82 11.39
N VAL A 391 1.72 -14.26 11.99
CA VAL A 391 1.25 -14.65 13.33
C VAL A 391 0.66 -16.05 13.24
N SER A 392 1.29 -17.02 13.90
CA SER A 392 0.83 -18.42 13.90
C SER A 392 -0.11 -18.73 15.05
N SER A 393 0.09 -18.12 16.22
CA SER A 393 -0.85 -18.19 17.35
C SER A 393 -0.65 -17.04 18.33
N ILE A 394 -1.73 -16.64 18.99
CA ILE A 394 -1.74 -15.56 19.97
C ILE A 394 -1.52 -16.16 21.37
N ILE A 395 -0.73 -15.49 22.20
CA ILE A 395 -0.43 -15.93 23.57
C ILE A 395 -1.03 -14.98 24.61
N GLU A 396 -0.85 -13.64 24.42
CA GLU A 396 -1.28 -12.62 25.38
C GLU A 396 -1.66 -11.31 24.67
#